data_30c369a0c5d51429bc4c3d3e9efff486
#
_entry.id   30c369a0c5d51429bc4c3d3e9efff486
#
_cell.length_a   1.000
_cell.length_b   1.000
_cell.length_c   1.000
_cell.angle_alpha   90.00
_cell.angle_beta   90.00
_cell.angle_gamma   90.00
#
_symmetry.space_group_name_H-M   'P 1'
#
loop_
_entity.id
_entity.type
_entity.pdbx_description
1 polymer ?
#
loop_
_entity_poly.entity_id
_entity_poly.type
_entity_poly.pdbx_seq_one_letter_code
_entity_poly.pdbx_strand_id
1 'polypeptide(L)'
;MRKSIVFLTVLFTAFLSAQTKTDSITLNPQKQLNAAQRLLSGNYASAVTMGAYGEMLYNQPEGDNGELDVQRLVLLVGYRFNDKTQFVTEIELEHVEEVFVEQAFVNYNVANNVNLRGGLMLVPMGIINEFHEPTTFNGTERPAMDNAIVPTTWRELGIGVSGRFNNISLGYQAYLFNGFKSTLADGEGGISGVLQGSNGLRGGRQKGIKSTIDSPTLSTKFDYYGIPGLRLGLSTYFGKTQAADEIETVEGANIGISMLGLDARYAYDRFTARGQF
;
A
#
# COMPACT_ATOMS: atom_id res chain seq x y z
N MET A 1 16.53 -19.41 -29.31
CA MET A 1 16.85 -19.78 -27.93
C MET A 1 18.26 -19.39 -27.45
N ARG A 2 19.32 -19.43 -28.28
CA ARG A 2 20.70 -19.08 -27.85
C ARG A 2 20.91 -17.57 -27.52
N LYS A 3 20.20 -16.65 -28.17
CA LYS A 3 20.37 -15.20 -27.96
C LYS A 3 19.76 -14.66 -26.66
N SER A 4 18.72 -15.29 -26.16
CA SER A 4 18.06 -14.90 -24.90
C SER A 4 18.87 -15.28 -23.66
N ILE A 5 19.64 -16.38 -23.74
CA ILE A 5 20.49 -16.85 -22.63
C ILE A 5 21.71 -15.92 -22.47
N VAL A 6 22.25 -15.39 -23.57
CA VAL A 6 23.39 -14.45 -23.51
C VAL A 6 22.97 -13.12 -22.89
N PHE A 7 21.76 -12.65 -23.13
CA PHE A 7 21.25 -11.41 -22.53
C PHE A 7 21.02 -11.55 -21.02
N LEU A 8 20.51 -12.70 -20.59
CA LEU A 8 20.33 -13.00 -19.16
C LEU A 8 21.66 -13.14 -18.41
N THR A 9 22.67 -13.74 -19.06
CA THR A 9 24.02 -13.90 -18.47
C THR A 9 24.75 -12.56 -18.36
N VAL A 10 24.59 -11.66 -19.31
CA VAL A 10 25.18 -10.31 -19.26
C VAL A 10 24.51 -9.46 -18.15
N LEU A 11 23.21 -9.59 -17.93
CA LEU A 11 22.53 -8.95 -16.79
C LEU A 11 23.09 -9.50 -15.45
N PHE A 12 23.29 -10.79 -15.35
CA PHE A 12 23.78 -11.43 -14.11
C PHE A 12 25.23 -11.06 -13.80
N THR A 13 26.09 -10.94 -14.81
CA THR A 13 27.49 -10.50 -14.63
C THR A 13 27.62 -9.00 -14.31
N ALA A 14 26.71 -8.16 -14.80
CA ALA A 14 26.65 -6.74 -14.41
C ALA A 14 26.31 -6.56 -12.91
N PHE A 15 25.46 -7.43 -12.34
CA PHE A 15 25.17 -7.43 -10.92
C PHE A 15 26.36 -7.86 -10.04
N LEU A 16 27.19 -8.78 -10.50
CA LEU A 16 28.38 -9.23 -9.75
C LEU A 16 29.50 -8.20 -9.72
N SER A 17 29.61 -7.34 -10.72
CA SER A 17 30.63 -6.27 -10.77
C SER A 17 30.30 -5.07 -9.89
N ALA A 18 29.05 -4.89 -9.47
CA ALA A 18 28.63 -3.81 -8.56
C ALA A 18 29.00 -4.06 -7.09
N GLN A 19 29.45 -5.27 -6.75
CA GLN A 19 29.69 -5.69 -5.36
C GLN A 19 31.11 -5.42 -4.84
N THR A 20 32.02 -4.86 -5.62
CA THR A 20 33.46 -4.73 -5.24
C THR A 20 33.90 -3.38 -4.72
N LYS A 21 32.99 -2.45 -4.40
CA LYS A 21 33.32 -1.27 -3.60
C LYS A 21 32.65 -1.34 -2.25
N THR A 22 33.42 -1.74 -1.25
CA THR A 22 33.09 -1.71 0.17
C THR A 22 33.15 -0.26 0.71
N ASP A 23 32.44 0.64 0.08
CA ASP A 23 32.01 1.85 0.76
C ASP A 23 30.71 1.50 1.46
N SER A 24 30.70 1.61 2.77
CA SER A 24 29.51 1.40 3.60
C SER A 24 28.40 2.34 3.16
N ILE A 25 27.63 1.93 2.14
CA ILE A 25 26.37 2.56 1.79
C ILE A 25 25.48 2.28 2.98
N THR A 26 25.50 3.17 3.95
CA THR A 26 24.47 3.21 4.97
C THR A 26 23.19 3.60 4.25
N LEU A 27 22.47 2.58 3.77
CA LEU A 27 21.08 2.76 3.37
C LEU A 27 20.41 3.44 4.54
N ASN A 28 20.03 4.71 4.35
CA ASN A 28 19.23 5.37 5.37
C ASN A 28 17.87 4.66 5.41
N PRO A 29 17.61 3.80 6.41
CA PRO A 29 16.37 3.01 6.47
C PRO A 29 15.14 3.91 6.49
N GLN A 30 15.28 5.16 6.95
CA GLN A 30 14.22 6.16 7.00
C GLN A 30 13.72 6.57 5.60
N LYS A 31 14.56 6.53 4.57
CA LYS A 31 14.12 6.82 3.18
C LYS A 31 13.22 5.74 2.58
N GLN A 32 13.12 4.57 3.21
CA GLN A 32 12.31 3.46 2.74
C GLN A 32 11.08 3.18 3.62
N LEU A 33 10.81 4.02 4.61
CA LEU A 33 9.65 3.88 5.49
C LEU A 33 8.46 4.70 4.93
N ASN A 34 7.28 4.11 4.93
CA ASN A 34 6.04 4.85 4.69
C ASN A 34 5.65 5.69 5.93
N ALA A 35 4.61 6.54 5.81
CA ALA A 35 4.18 7.45 6.85
C ALA A 35 3.90 6.74 8.19
N ALA A 36 3.11 5.66 8.16
CA ALA A 36 2.79 4.88 9.35
C ALA A 36 4.04 4.25 9.98
N GLN A 37 4.96 3.70 9.17
CA GLN A 37 6.20 3.12 9.66
C GLN A 37 7.12 4.17 10.31
N ARG A 38 7.15 5.39 9.78
CA ARG A 38 7.89 6.51 10.41
C ARG A 38 7.34 6.83 11.79
N LEU A 39 6.03 6.93 11.95
CA LEU A 39 5.39 7.16 13.24
C LEU A 39 5.67 6.03 14.23
N LEU A 40 5.59 4.77 13.80
CA LEU A 40 5.81 3.59 14.65
C LEU A 40 7.26 3.42 15.09
N SER A 41 8.23 3.80 14.24
CA SER A 41 9.66 3.60 14.51
C SER A 41 10.32 4.78 15.22
N GLY A 42 9.66 5.92 15.32
CA GLY A 42 10.18 7.12 15.98
C GLY A 42 10.36 6.92 17.48
N ASN A 43 11.51 7.32 18.00
CA ASN A 43 11.74 7.41 19.44
C ASN A 43 11.39 8.82 19.92
N TYR A 44 10.09 9.05 20.12
CA TYR A 44 9.59 10.37 20.52
C TYR A 44 9.46 10.46 22.04
N ALA A 45 9.91 11.57 22.60
CA ALA A 45 9.75 11.87 24.04
C ALA A 45 8.27 12.10 24.43
N SER A 46 7.43 12.49 23.47
CA SER A 46 5.99 12.71 23.65
C SER A 46 5.19 11.44 23.34
N ALA A 47 4.08 11.25 24.07
CA ALA A 47 3.10 10.22 23.74
C ALA A 47 2.40 10.48 22.39
N VAL A 48 2.27 11.74 22.00
CA VAL A 48 1.68 12.16 20.71
C VAL A 48 2.78 12.51 19.74
N THR A 49 2.66 12.02 18.52
CA THR A 49 3.49 12.38 17.37
C THR A 49 2.59 12.86 16.26
N MET A 50 2.98 13.96 15.62
CA MET A 50 2.23 14.53 14.50
C MET A 50 3.14 14.79 13.31
N GLY A 51 2.61 14.66 12.12
CA GLY A 51 3.22 15.04 10.85
C GLY A 51 2.15 15.52 9.89
N ALA A 52 2.56 16.24 8.85
CA ALA A 52 1.66 16.68 7.80
C ALA A 52 2.42 16.81 6.48
N TYR A 53 1.70 16.69 5.38
CA TYR A 53 2.13 17.11 4.05
C TYR A 53 0.93 17.59 3.24
N GLY A 54 1.18 18.31 2.15
CA GLY A 54 0.14 18.74 1.23
C GLY A 54 0.61 18.72 -0.20
N GLU A 55 -0.32 18.73 -1.12
CA GLU A 55 -0.13 18.70 -2.55
C GLU A 55 -1.04 19.71 -3.22
N MET A 56 -0.46 20.55 -4.08
CA MET A 56 -1.18 21.45 -4.97
C MET A 56 -0.80 21.08 -6.41
N LEU A 57 -1.79 20.98 -7.28
CA LEU A 57 -1.60 20.66 -8.68
C LEU A 57 -2.01 21.83 -9.56
N TYR A 58 -1.28 22.01 -10.64
CA TYR A 58 -1.70 22.79 -11.79
C TYR A 58 -1.68 21.91 -13.02
N ASN A 59 -2.80 21.82 -13.72
CA ASN A 59 -2.96 21.08 -14.95
C ASN A 59 -3.42 22.01 -16.05
N GLN A 60 -2.77 21.96 -17.22
CA GLN A 60 -3.12 22.74 -18.41
C GLN A 60 -3.32 21.80 -19.59
N PRO A 61 -4.54 21.30 -19.82
CA PRO A 61 -4.84 20.51 -21.00
C PRO A 61 -4.67 21.34 -22.29
N GLU A 62 -4.28 20.69 -23.39
CA GLU A 62 -4.22 21.36 -24.68
C GLU A 62 -5.62 21.73 -25.16
N GLY A 63 -5.85 23.01 -25.43
CA GLY A 63 -7.12 23.52 -25.94
C GLY A 63 -8.21 23.74 -24.87
N ASP A 64 -7.87 23.63 -23.58
CA ASP A 64 -8.80 23.87 -22.48
C ASP A 64 -8.23 24.85 -21.44
N ASN A 65 -9.03 25.23 -20.43
CA ASN A 65 -8.58 26.11 -19.38
C ASN A 65 -7.62 25.40 -18.42
N GLY A 66 -6.66 26.15 -17.86
CA GLY A 66 -5.82 25.65 -16.78
C GLY A 66 -6.62 25.49 -15.49
N GLU A 67 -6.33 24.43 -14.74
CA GLU A 67 -6.94 24.09 -13.45
C GLU A 67 -5.89 24.14 -12.34
N LEU A 68 -6.22 24.80 -11.23
CA LEU A 68 -5.45 24.81 -9.98
C LEU A 68 -6.26 24.08 -8.92
N ASP A 69 -5.62 23.15 -8.23
CA ASP A 69 -6.28 22.35 -7.21
C ASP A 69 -5.39 22.20 -5.96
N VAL A 70 -6.02 22.33 -4.78
CA VAL A 70 -5.44 21.85 -3.52
C VAL A 70 -5.78 20.37 -3.42
N GLN A 71 -4.99 19.56 -4.11
CA GLN A 71 -5.27 18.12 -4.28
C GLN A 71 -5.44 17.44 -2.94
N ARG A 72 -4.58 17.75 -1.96
CA ARG A 72 -4.69 17.17 -0.61
C ARG A 72 -3.92 17.93 0.46
N LEU A 73 -4.41 17.81 1.67
CA LEU A 73 -3.70 18.06 2.91
C LEU A 73 -3.83 16.82 3.79
N VAL A 74 -2.71 16.22 4.18
CA VAL A 74 -2.68 15.00 4.98
C VAL A 74 -2.11 15.27 6.36
N LEU A 75 -2.84 14.83 7.38
CA LEU A 75 -2.44 14.87 8.78
C LEU A 75 -2.13 13.45 9.27
N LEU A 76 -0.95 13.29 9.81
CA LEU A 76 -0.47 12.05 10.41
C LEU A 76 -0.45 12.21 11.92
N VAL A 77 -1.11 11.32 12.66
CA VAL A 77 -1.13 11.34 14.12
C VAL A 77 -0.80 9.95 14.65
N GLY A 78 0.21 9.89 15.49
CA GLY A 78 0.56 8.72 16.28
C GLY A 78 0.31 8.96 17.75
N TYR A 79 -0.19 7.97 18.48
CA TYR A 79 -0.33 8.02 19.93
C TYR A 79 0.25 6.75 20.56
N ARG A 80 1.16 6.92 21.51
CA ARG A 80 1.76 5.83 22.27
C ARG A 80 1.05 5.68 23.60
N PHE A 81 0.27 4.61 23.75
CA PHE A 81 -0.38 4.28 25.03
C PHE A 81 0.61 3.78 26.08
N ASN A 82 1.58 2.98 25.63
CA ASN A 82 2.68 2.42 26.43
C ASN A 82 3.79 1.91 25.49
N ASP A 83 4.82 1.27 26.03
CA ASP A 83 5.98 0.79 25.28
C ASP A 83 5.64 -0.28 24.22
N LYS A 84 4.48 -0.91 24.32
CA LYS A 84 4.05 -1.98 23.39
C LYS A 84 2.90 -1.59 22.50
N THR A 85 2.10 -0.57 22.87
CA THR A 85 0.84 -0.24 22.21
C THR A 85 0.88 1.15 21.63
N GLN A 86 0.68 1.24 20.33
CA GLN A 86 0.64 2.50 19.58
C GLN A 86 -0.60 2.55 18.71
N PHE A 87 -1.17 3.72 18.55
CA PHE A 87 -2.20 4.03 17.57
C PHE A 87 -1.61 4.90 16.47
N VAL A 88 -2.03 4.66 15.24
CA VAL A 88 -1.65 5.44 14.06
C VAL A 88 -2.90 5.79 13.29
N THR A 89 -3.03 7.05 12.90
CA THR A 89 -4.06 7.51 11.98
C THR A 89 -3.49 8.46 10.93
N GLU A 90 -4.10 8.42 9.77
CA GLU A 90 -3.84 9.29 8.62
C GLU A 90 -5.18 9.84 8.15
N ILE A 91 -5.30 11.16 8.17
CA ILE A 91 -6.50 11.90 7.80
C ILE A 91 -6.14 12.77 6.60
N GLU A 92 -6.84 12.58 5.50
CA GLU A 92 -6.69 13.33 4.26
C GLU A 92 -7.88 14.26 4.06
N LEU A 93 -7.59 15.50 3.72
CA LEU A 93 -8.55 16.46 3.19
C LEU A 93 -8.24 16.59 1.69
N GLU A 94 -9.15 16.13 0.82
CA GLU A 94 -9.07 16.26 -0.64
C GLU A 94 -9.92 17.42 -1.13
N HIS A 95 -9.40 18.16 -2.12
CA HIS A 95 -10.11 19.26 -2.80
C HIS A 95 -10.73 20.29 -1.83
N VAL A 96 -10.12 20.46 -0.64
CA VAL A 96 -10.57 21.37 0.45
C VAL A 96 -11.88 20.92 1.13
N GLU A 97 -12.71 20.12 0.50
CA GLU A 97 -14.07 19.77 0.95
C GLU A 97 -14.22 18.33 1.44
N GLU A 98 -13.47 17.40 0.88
CA GLU A 98 -13.60 15.98 1.21
C GLU A 98 -12.67 15.56 2.34
N VAL A 99 -13.18 14.80 3.30
CA VAL A 99 -12.40 14.28 4.43
C VAL A 99 -12.40 12.77 4.42
N PHE A 100 -11.22 12.18 4.41
CA PHE A 100 -11.02 10.73 4.46
C PHE A 100 -10.14 10.32 5.63
N VAL A 101 -10.47 9.20 6.27
CA VAL A 101 -9.55 8.47 7.14
C VAL A 101 -8.90 7.40 6.29
N GLU A 102 -7.61 7.54 5.97
CA GLU A 102 -6.91 6.60 5.13
C GLU A 102 -6.36 5.41 5.92
N GLN A 103 -5.91 5.66 7.14
CA GLN A 103 -5.49 4.63 8.07
C GLN A 103 -5.96 5.00 9.49
N ALA A 104 -6.38 4.00 10.26
CA ALA A 104 -6.65 4.12 11.68
C ALA A 104 -6.54 2.75 12.34
N PHE A 105 -5.40 2.43 12.93
CA PHE A 105 -5.13 1.12 13.48
C PHE A 105 -4.32 1.17 14.78
N VAL A 106 -4.48 0.14 15.59
CA VAL A 106 -3.63 -0.13 16.75
C VAL A 106 -2.55 -1.13 16.36
N ASN A 107 -1.32 -0.85 16.76
CA ASN A 107 -0.18 -1.74 16.66
C ASN A 107 0.25 -2.16 18.07
N TYR A 108 0.26 -3.46 18.32
CA TYR A 108 0.70 -4.05 19.57
C TYR A 108 1.95 -4.89 19.35
N ASN A 109 3.05 -4.52 20.00
CA ASN A 109 4.30 -5.27 19.94
C ASN A 109 4.23 -6.49 20.86
N VAL A 110 4.05 -7.67 20.28
CA VAL A 110 3.99 -8.95 21.00
C VAL A 110 5.39 -9.41 21.38
N ALA A 111 6.34 -9.30 20.45
CA ALA A 111 7.74 -9.69 20.60
C ALA A 111 8.60 -8.86 19.63
N ASN A 112 9.92 -8.91 19.79
CA ASN A 112 10.86 -8.10 18.99
C ASN A 112 10.65 -8.15 17.47
N ASN A 113 10.13 -9.26 16.97
CA ASN A 113 9.92 -9.48 15.51
C ASN A 113 8.46 -9.67 15.14
N VAL A 114 7.52 -9.45 16.08
CA VAL A 114 6.09 -9.72 15.88
C VAL A 114 5.25 -8.57 16.44
N ASN A 115 4.52 -7.93 15.55
CA ASN A 115 3.49 -6.95 15.89
C ASN A 115 2.13 -7.49 15.48
N LEU A 116 1.15 -7.37 16.35
CA LEU A 116 -0.26 -7.54 16.03
C LEU A 116 -0.82 -6.17 15.63
N ARG A 117 -1.56 -6.12 14.53
CA ARG A 117 -2.25 -4.90 14.06
C ARG A 117 -3.72 -5.17 13.86
N GLY A 118 -4.55 -4.17 14.17
CA GLY A 118 -5.99 -4.24 13.93
C GLY A 118 -6.58 -2.86 13.71
N GLY A 119 -7.47 -2.72 12.75
CA GLY A 119 -8.12 -1.48 12.37
C GLY A 119 -8.21 -1.28 10.86
N LEU A 120 -8.31 -0.02 10.44
CA LEU A 120 -8.30 0.39 9.05
C LEU A 120 -6.85 0.54 8.59
N MET A 121 -6.43 -0.29 7.65
CA MET A 121 -5.04 -0.36 7.20
C MET A 121 -4.96 -0.36 5.68
N LEU A 122 -3.86 0.16 5.13
CA LEU A 122 -3.54 -0.01 3.72
C LEU A 122 -3.20 -1.46 3.43
N VAL A 123 -3.79 -1.98 2.35
CA VAL A 123 -3.50 -3.35 1.89
C VAL A 123 -2.08 -3.39 1.33
N PRO A 124 -1.19 -4.27 1.81
CA PRO A 124 0.22 -4.29 1.42
C PRO A 124 0.43 -4.95 0.06
N MET A 125 -0.08 -4.30 -1.02
CA MET A 125 0.03 -4.79 -2.39
C MET A 125 0.82 -3.80 -3.25
N GLY A 126 1.80 -4.32 -4.00
CA GLY A 126 2.67 -3.51 -4.84
C GLY A 126 3.55 -2.52 -4.07
N ILE A 127 4.06 -1.50 -4.77
CA ILE A 127 4.91 -0.45 -4.17
C ILE A 127 4.07 0.71 -3.66
N ILE A 128 3.14 1.22 -4.48
CA ILE A 128 2.55 2.54 -4.30
C ILE A 128 1.49 2.55 -3.18
N ASN A 129 0.71 1.49 -3.00
CA ASN A 129 -0.41 1.54 -2.06
C ASN A 129 0.02 1.90 -0.62
N GLU A 130 1.09 1.30 -0.11
CA GLU A 130 1.63 1.65 1.21
C GLU A 130 2.51 2.92 1.20
N PHE A 131 2.94 3.40 0.01
CA PHE A 131 3.82 4.54 -0.19
C PHE A 131 3.17 5.55 -1.14
N HIS A 132 1.89 5.85 -0.90
CA HIS A 132 1.07 6.67 -1.79
C HIS A 132 1.30 8.18 -1.65
N GLU A 133 2.28 8.58 -0.86
CA GLU A 133 2.69 9.98 -0.74
C GLU A 133 3.17 10.51 -2.11
N PRO A 134 2.78 11.73 -2.53
CA PRO A 134 3.12 12.28 -3.85
C PRO A 134 4.61 12.30 -4.16
N THR A 135 5.44 12.50 -3.14
CA THR A 135 6.91 12.50 -3.24
C THR A 135 7.50 11.14 -3.64
N THR A 136 6.69 10.08 -3.62
CA THR A 136 7.10 8.74 -4.04
C THR A 136 6.84 8.47 -5.51
N PHE A 137 6.09 9.32 -6.21
CA PHE A 137 5.79 9.16 -7.63
C PHE A 137 6.97 9.65 -8.50
N ASN A 138 7.09 9.12 -9.71
CA ASN A 138 8.06 9.61 -10.69
C ASN A 138 7.49 10.70 -11.60
N GLY A 139 6.18 10.89 -11.59
CA GLY A 139 5.44 11.93 -12.29
C GLY A 139 4.59 12.73 -11.32
N THR A 140 3.80 13.66 -11.83
CA THR A 140 2.83 14.43 -11.05
C THR A 140 1.66 13.58 -10.59
N GLU A 141 1.31 12.53 -11.33
CA GLU A 141 0.19 11.65 -11.04
C GLU A 141 0.64 10.24 -10.67
N ARG A 142 -0.27 9.49 -10.04
CA ARG A 142 -0.09 8.06 -9.74
C ARG A 142 0.03 7.25 -11.04
N PRO A 143 0.87 6.20 -11.09
CA PRO A 143 0.91 5.30 -12.23
C PRO A 143 -0.46 4.66 -12.50
N ALA A 144 -0.82 4.49 -13.79
CA ALA A 144 -2.13 3.96 -14.19
C ALA A 144 -2.44 2.57 -13.60
N MET A 145 -1.43 1.71 -13.44
CA MET A 145 -1.57 0.40 -12.80
C MET A 145 -2.07 0.52 -11.34
N ASP A 146 -1.57 1.52 -10.61
CA ASP A 146 -1.94 1.79 -9.22
C ASP A 146 -3.26 2.55 -9.08
N ASN A 147 -3.93 2.83 -10.17
CA ASN A 147 -5.29 3.37 -10.17
C ASN A 147 -6.34 2.28 -10.42
N ALA A 148 -6.07 1.35 -11.34
CA ALA A 148 -7.04 0.37 -11.82
C ALA A 148 -6.87 -1.02 -11.18
N ILE A 149 -5.66 -1.57 -11.14
CA ILE A 149 -5.39 -2.94 -10.67
C ILE A 149 -5.14 -2.97 -9.16
N VAL A 150 -4.22 -2.14 -8.68
CA VAL A 150 -4.01 -1.92 -7.24
C VAL A 150 -4.58 -0.55 -6.90
N PRO A 151 -5.87 -0.45 -6.57
CA PRO A 151 -6.59 0.81 -6.58
C PRO A 151 -6.21 1.68 -5.37
N THR A 152 -5.15 2.44 -5.49
CA THR A 152 -4.66 3.38 -4.46
C THR A 152 -5.73 4.47 -4.13
N THR A 153 -6.02 4.87 -2.92
CA THR A 153 -5.54 4.33 -1.65
C THR A 153 -6.43 3.18 -1.21
N TRP A 154 -5.97 1.97 -1.42
CA TRP A 154 -6.74 0.79 -1.08
C TRP A 154 -6.53 0.46 0.40
N ARG A 155 -7.54 0.72 1.19
CA ARG A 155 -7.60 0.45 2.63
C ARG A 155 -8.76 -0.44 2.98
N GLU A 156 -8.56 -1.31 3.94
CA GLU A 156 -9.56 -2.26 4.43
C GLU A 156 -9.51 -2.40 5.95
N LEU A 157 -10.62 -2.77 6.55
CA LEU A 157 -10.68 -3.17 7.95
C LEU A 157 -10.15 -4.59 8.10
N GLY A 158 -9.24 -4.79 9.04
CA GLY A 158 -8.66 -6.11 9.25
C GLY A 158 -7.82 -6.23 10.49
N ILE A 159 -7.27 -7.43 10.66
CA ILE A 159 -6.36 -7.80 11.73
C ILE A 159 -5.27 -8.70 11.19
N GLY A 160 -4.10 -8.65 11.75
CA GLY A 160 -3.02 -9.55 11.37
C GLY A 160 -1.70 -9.22 12.03
N VAL A 161 -0.65 -9.78 11.47
CA VAL A 161 0.69 -9.69 12.01
C VAL A 161 1.67 -9.07 11.03
N SER A 162 2.66 -8.39 11.58
CA SER A 162 3.78 -7.85 10.80
C SER A 162 5.07 -7.91 11.62
N GLY A 163 6.20 -7.90 10.93
CA GLY A 163 7.48 -7.91 11.62
C GLY A 163 8.67 -7.91 10.68
N ARG A 164 9.87 -8.05 11.28
CA ARG A 164 11.14 -8.14 10.57
C ARG A 164 12.04 -9.16 11.22
N PHE A 165 12.65 -10.00 10.41
CA PHE A 165 13.72 -10.90 10.79
C PHE A 165 15.05 -10.34 10.29
N ASN A 166 15.75 -9.57 11.12
CA ASN A 166 16.97 -8.87 10.71
C ASN A 166 18.12 -9.83 10.35
N ASN A 167 18.17 -11.01 10.96
CA ASN A 167 19.17 -12.04 10.68
C ASN A 167 19.12 -12.60 9.26
N ILE A 168 17.95 -12.58 8.62
CA ILE A 168 17.74 -13.00 7.22
C ILE A 168 17.29 -11.83 6.34
N SER A 169 17.30 -10.61 6.84
CA SER A 169 16.91 -9.39 6.12
C SER A 169 15.54 -9.48 5.46
N LEU A 170 14.55 -10.02 6.17
CA LEU A 170 13.20 -10.25 5.68
C LEU A 170 12.17 -9.47 6.52
N GLY A 171 11.39 -8.62 5.87
CA GLY A 171 10.15 -8.06 6.41
C GLY A 171 8.94 -8.89 5.99
N TYR A 172 7.92 -8.96 6.83
CA TYR A 172 6.68 -9.66 6.50
C TYR A 172 5.45 -8.93 7.03
N GLN A 173 4.35 -9.12 6.32
CA GLN A 173 3.01 -8.70 6.70
C GLN A 173 2.03 -9.81 6.29
N ALA A 174 1.06 -10.12 7.14
CA ALA A 174 -0.01 -11.07 6.84
C ALA A 174 -1.28 -10.61 7.56
N TYR A 175 -2.31 -10.26 6.80
CA TYR A 175 -3.56 -9.69 7.31
C TYR A 175 -4.77 -10.42 6.76
N LEU A 176 -5.79 -10.54 7.59
CA LEU A 176 -7.15 -10.90 7.19
C LEU A 176 -7.97 -9.60 7.13
N PHE A 177 -8.49 -9.32 5.96
CA PHE A 177 -9.27 -8.12 5.64
C PHE A 177 -10.73 -8.45 5.29
N ASN A 178 -11.57 -7.42 5.31
CA ASN A 178 -12.97 -7.54 4.90
C ASN A 178 -13.18 -7.76 3.39
N GLY A 179 -12.19 -7.41 2.56
CA GLY A 179 -12.23 -7.65 1.11
C GLY A 179 -13.08 -6.64 0.31
N PHE A 180 -13.07 -6.81 -1.01
CA PHE A 180 -13.87 -6.00 -1.93
C PHE A 180 -15.35 -6.35 -1.88
N LYS A 181 -16.22 -5.38 -2.20
CA LYS A 181 -17.60 -5.65 -2.64
C LYS A 181 -17.64 -5.88 -4.16
N SER A 182 -18.50 -6.76 -4.60
CA SER A 182 -18.79 -6.98 -6.03
C SER A 182 -20.03 -6.21 -6.49
N THR A 183 -20.95 -5.92 -5.57
CA THR A 183 -22.25 -5.33 -5.85
C THR A 183 -22.61 -4.29 -4.80
N LEU A 184 -23.44 -3.33 -5.18
CA LEU A 184 -24.08 -2.36 -4.28
C LEU A 184 -25.57 -2.33 -4.58
N ALA A 185 -26.40 -2.21 -3.53
CA ALA A 185 -27.82 -1.86 -3.67
C ALA A 185 -27.93 -0.44 -4.23
N ASP A 186 -28.76 -0.23 -5.23
CA ASP A 186 -28.95 1.08 -5.88
C ASP A 186 -29.93 2.01 -5.12
N GLY A 187 -30.50 1.53 -4.03
CA GLY A 187 -31.49 2.28 -3.21
C GLY A 187 -32.92 2.25 -3.74
N GLU A 188 -33.15 1.69 -4.93
CA GLU A 188 -34.47 1.54 -5.56
C GLU A 188 -34.93 0.06 -5.61
N GLY A 189 -34.21 -0.81 -4.89
CA GLY A 189 -34.45 -2.26 -4.86
C GLY A 189 -33.72 -3.00 -5.98
N GLY A 190 -32.86 -2.33 -6.74
CA GLY A 190 -31.99 -2.93 -7.75
C GLY A 190 -30.56 -3.11 -7.24
N ILE A 191 -29.74 -3.75 -8.05
CA ILE A 191 -28.38 -4.14 -7.76
C ILE A 191 -27.49 -3.72 -8.91
N SER A 192 -26.42 -3.01 -8.62
CA SER A 192 -25.38 -2.68 -9.59
C SER A 192 -24.06 -3.40 -9.28
N GLY A 193 -23.42 -3.96 -10.31
CA GLY A 193 -22.06 -4.45 -10.22
C GLY A 193 -21.06 -3.30 -10.12
N VAL A 194 -20.14 -3.35 -9.17
CA VAL A 194 -19.14 -2.28 -8.94
C VAL A 194 -17.74 -2.64 -9.43
N LEU A 195 -17.49 -3.90 -9.75
CA LEU A 195 -16.27 -4.35 -10.42
C LEU A 195 -16.50 -4.29 -11.92
N GLN A 196 -15.92 -3.29 -12.57
CA GLN A 196 -16.12 -3.02 -14.00
C GLN A 196 -14.78 -2.96 -14.73
N GLY A 197 -14.76 -3.37 -15.99
CA GLY A 197 -13.55 -3.37 -16.83
C GLY A 197 -12.87 -2.01 -16.95
N SER A 198 -13.63 -0.92 -16.94
CA SER A 198 -13.08 0.45 -17.01
C SER A 198 -12.44 0.94 -15.70
N ASN A 199 -12.96 0.48 -14.55
CA ASN A 199 -12.51 0.91 -13.21
C ASN A 199 -11.71 -0.16 -12.47
N GLY A 200 -11.52 -1.35 -13.06
CA GLY A 200 -10.87 -2.48 -12.41
C GLY A 200 -11.52 -2.82 -11.07
N LEU A 201 -10.70 -2.98 -10.04
CA LEU A 201 -11.15 -3.27 -8.68
C LEU A 201 -11.53 -2.03 -7.86
N ARG A 202 -11.29 -0.82 -8.39
CA ARG A 202 -11.45 0.44 -7.66
C ARG A 202 -12.86 0.65 -7.10
N GLY A 203 -13.89 0.29 -7.87
CA GLY A 203 -15.29 0.42 -7.46
C GLY A 203 -15.68 -0.47 -6.28
N GLY A 204 -14.99 -1.59 -6.10
CA GLY A 204 -15.29 -2.56 -5.04
C GLY A 204 -14.68 -2.25 -3.67
N ARG A 205 -13.88 -1.18 -3.53
CA ARG A 205 -13.27 -0.80 -2.25
C ARG A 205 -14.33 -0.39 -1.24
N GLN A 206 -14.35 -1.03 -0.06
CA GLN A 206 -15.31 -0.69 1.01
C GLN A 206 -14.85 0.49 1.86
N LYS A 207 -13.55 0.82 1.87
CA LYS A 207 -12.93 1.98 2.54
C LYS A 207 -13.23 2.11 4.04
N GLY A 208 -13.69 1.05 4.70
CA GLY A 208 -14.08 1.07 6.11
C GLY A 208 -15.47 1.65 6.40
N ILE A 209 -16.28 1.93 5.37
CA ILE A 209 -17.62 2.54 5.53
C ILE A 209 -18.66 1.42 5.62
N LYS A 210 -19.14 1.11 6.85
CA LYS A 210 -20.12 0.03 7.08
C LYS A 210 -19.74 -1.25 6.31
N SER A 211 -18.46 -1.60 6.36
CA SER A 211 -17.91 -2.72 5.59
C SER A 211 -18.50 -4.05 6.01
N THR A 212 -18.91 -4.86 5.04
CA THR A 212 -19.36 -6.24 5.25
C THR A 212 -18.16 -7.20 5.22
N ILE A 213 -18.23 -8.27 5.98
CA ILE A 213 -17.21 -9.32 6.08
C ILE A 213 -17.85 -10.69 6.25
N ASP A 214 -18.27 -11.32 5.16
CA ASP A 214 -18.77 -12.69 5.16
C ASP A 214 -17.68 -13.70 4.83
N SER A 215 -16.71 -13.27 4.00
CA SER A 215 -15.57 -14.07 3.59
C SER A 215 -14.28 -13.27 3.73
N PRO A 216 -13.53 -13.44 4.84
CA PRO A 216 -12.26 -12.74 5.03
C PRO A 216 -11.27 -13.00 3.89
N THR A 217 -10.56 -11.98 3.48
CA THR A 217 -9.53 -12.03 2.45
C THR A 217 -8.14 -12.00 3.07
N LEU A 218 -7.28 -12.92 2.66
CA LEU A 218 -5.90 -12.97 3.10
C LEU A 218 -5.03 -12.08 2.19
N SER A 219 -4.31 -11.13 2.78
CA SER A 219 -3.25 -10.37 2.11
C SER A 219 -1.92 -10.62 2.80
N THR A 220 -0.87 -10.90 2.01
CA THR A 220 0.50 -11.06 2.53
C THR A 220 1.49 -10.23 1.74
N LYS A 221 2.56 -9.81 2.40
CA LYS A 221 3.72 -9.19 1.77
C LYS A 221 5.00 -9.64 2.45
N PHE A 222 6.00 -9.93 1.62
CA PHE A 222 7.36 -10.23 2.03
C PHE A 222 8.32 -9.27 1.34
N ASP A 223 9.18 -8.62 2.10
CA ASP A 223 10.20 -7.69 1.60
C ASP A 223 11.58 -8.20 1.99
N TYR A 224 12.40 -8.56 1.00
CA TYR A 224 13.80 -8.90 1.20
C TYR A 224 14.68 -7.67 0.99
N TYR A 225 15.57 -7.38 1.95
CA TYR A 225 16.44 -6.20 1.94
C TYR A 225 17.91 -6.54 2.28
N GLY A 226 18.34 -7.78 2.03
CA GLY A 226 19.69 -8.26 2.35
C GLY A 226 20.77 -7.82 1.35
N ILE A 227 20.40 -7.20 0.23
CA ILE A 227 21.34 -6.64 -0.73
C ILE A 227 21.36 -5.12 -0.57
N PRO A 228 22.53 -4.50 -0.31
CA PRO A 228 22.62 -3.04 -0.17
C PRO A 228 21.99 -2.31 -1.37
N GLY A 229 21.09 -1.36 -1.08
CA GLY A 229 20.37 -0.59 -2.11
C GLY A 229 19.21 -1.29 -2.74
N LEU A 230 19.06 -2.60 -2.63
CA LEU A 230 17.98 -3.38 -3.26
C LEU A 230 16.94 -3.83 -2.23
N ARG A 231 15.67 -3.62 -2.54
CA ARG A 231 14.53 -4.22 -1.86
C ARG A 231 13.69 -4.97 -2.87
N LEU A 232 13.41 -6.25 -2.60
CA LEU A 232 12.56 -7.11 -3.41
C LEU A 232 11.28 -7.39 -2.63
N GLY A 233 10.13 -7.19 -3.27
CA GLY A 233 8.82 -7.42 -2.69
C GLY A 233 8.06 -8.55 -3.40
N LEU A 234 7.39 -9.37 -2.60
CA LEU A 234 6.39 -10.34 -3.03
C LEU A 234 5.12 -10.07 -2.26
N SER A 235 4.03 -9.78 -2.94
CA SER A 235 2.73 -9.54 -2.33
C SER A 235 1.65 -10.45 -2.91
N THR A 236 0.69 -10.82 -2.07
CA THR A 236 -0.44 -11.67 -2.48
C THR A 236 -1.75 -11.17 -1.87
N TYR A 237 -2.85 -11.43 -2.56
CA TYR A 237 -4.19 -11.15 -2.08
C TYR A 237 -5.13 -12.24 -2.58
N PHE A 238 -5.78 -12.98 -1.66
CA PHE A 238 -6.64 -14.10 -1.97
C PHE A 238 -7.92 -14.04 -1.15
N GLY A 239 -9.06 -14.14 -1.81
CA GLY A 239 -10.35 -14.18 -1.14
C GLY A 239 -11.51 -14.16 -2.12
N LYS A 240 -12.68 -13.89 -1.58
CA LYS A 240 -13.91 -13.66 -2.35
C LYS A 240 -14.42 -12.25 -2.06
N THR A 241 -15.11 -11.67 -3.02
CA THR A 241 -15.82 -10.42 -2.81
C THR A 241 -16.98 -10.61 -1.84
N GLN A 242 -17.36 -9.53 -1.19
CA GLN A 242 -18.57 -9.48 -0.36
C GLN A 242 -19.74 -9.06 -1.25
N ALA A 243 -20.88 -9.73 -1.12
CA ALA A 243 -22.16 -9.25 -1.65
C ALA A 243 -22.85 -8.34 -0.61
N ALA A 244 -23.76 -7.48 -1.02
CA ALA A 244 -24.65 -6.81 -0.07
C ALA A 244 -25.65 -7.83 0.49
N ASP A 245 -26.05 -7.69 1.77
CA ASP A 245 -26.89 -8.67 2.49
C ASP A 245 -28.20 -9.08 1.77
N GLU A 246 -28.75 -8.18 0.97
CA GLU A 246 -29.96 -8.40 0.17
C GLU A 246 -29.72 -9.22 -1.11
N ILE A 247 -28.46 -9.61 -1.39
CA ILE A 247 -27.98 -10.12 -2.68
C ILE A 247 -27.28 -11.48 -2.55
N GLU A 248 -27.25 -12.11 -1.40
CA GLU A 248 -26.67 -13.45 -1.22
C GLU A 248 -27.24 -14.51 -2.17
N THR A 249 -28.45 -14.28 -2.68
CA THR A 249 -29.14 -15.18 -3.60
C THR A 249 -28.87 -14.90 -5.07
N VAL A 250 -28.11 -13.84 -5.41
CA VAL A 250 -27.78 -13.54 -6.81
C VAL A 250 -26.60 -14.40 -7.24
N GLU A 251 -26.84 -15.24 -8.22
CA GLU A 251 -25.79 -16.08 -8.82
C GLU A 251 -24.64 -15.21 -9.34
N GLY A 252 -23.42 -15.55 -8.95
CA GLY A 252 -22.22 -14.80 -9.32
C GLY A 252 -21.92 -13.56 -8.47
N ALA A 253 -22.68 -13.27 -7.41
CA ALA A 253 -22.43 -12.13 -6.54
C ALA A 253 -21.07 -12.24 -5.80
N ASN A 254 -20.63 -13.44 -5.44
CA ASN A 254 -19.36 -13.70 -4.80
C ASN A 254 -18.29 -14.11 -5.83
N ILE A 255 -17.39 -13.18 -6.15
CA ILE A 255 -16.34 -13.39 -7.15
C ILE A 255 -15.02 -13.70 -6.44
N GLY A 256 -14.36 -14.80 -6.85
CA GLY A 256 -13.01 -15.11 -6.39
C GLY A 256 -11.99 -14.11 -6.90
N ILE A 257 -11.15 -13.56 -6.01
CA ILE A 257 -10.04 -12.67 -6.37
C ILE A 257 -8.73 -13.31 -5.95
N SER A 258 -7.79 -13.35 -6.89
CA SER A 258 -6.43 -13.83 -6.68
C SER A 258 -5.47 -12.86 -7.35
N MET A 259 -4.58 -12.26 -6.55
CA MET A 259 -3.56 -11.34 -7.03
C MET A 259 -2.18 -11.78 -6.55
N LEU A 260 -1.20 -11.63 -7.42
CA LEU A 260 0.21 -11.82 -7.13
C LEU A 260 0.95 -10.57 -7.61
N GLY A 261 1.74 -9.97 -6.73
CA GLY A 261 2.57 -8.82 -7.06
C GLY A 261 4.04 -9.11 -6.80
N LEU A 262 4.88 -8.73 -7.73
CA LEU A 262 6.34 -8.73 -7.60
C LEU A 262 6.83 -7.30 -7.72
N ASP A 263 7.66 -6.84 -6.82
CA ASP A 263 8.25 -5.50 -6.90
C ASP A 263 9.74 -5.49 -6.58
N ALA A 264 10.43 -4.51 -7.16
CA ALA A 264 11.82 -4.23 -6.88
C ALA A 264 12.05 -2.73 -6.78
N ARG A 265 12.83 -2.33 -5.78
CA ARG A 265 13.28 -0.94 -5.58
C ARG A 265 14.79 -0.95 -5.37
N TYR A 266 15.50 -0.18 -6.16
CA TYR A 266 16.95 -0.06 -6.09
C TYR A 266 17.36 1.41 -5.95
N ALA A 267 18.27 1.70 -5.03
CA ALA A 267 18.84 3.02 -4.82
C ALA A 267 20.35 2.90 -4.59
N TYR A 268 21.13 3.60 -5.40
CA TYR A 268 22.57 3.65 -5.30
C TYR A 268 23.07 5.03 -5.70
N ASP A 269 23.76 5.72 -4.81
CA ASP A 269 24.19 7.10 -4.96
C ASP A 269 23.02 8.02 -5.40
N ARG A 270 23.06 8.54 -6.61
CA ARG A 270 22.02 9.40 -7.21
C ARG A 270 21.04 8.63 -8.10
N PHE A 271 21.29 7.35 -8.32
CA PHE A 271 20.45 6.52 -9.18
C PHE A 271 19.38 5.81 -8.34
N THR A 272 18.15 5.92 -8.75
CA THR A 272 17.03 5.16 -8.21
C THR A 272 16.25 4.51 -9.34
N ALA A 273 15.87 3.25 -9.14
CA ALA A 273 15.01 2.52 -10.06
C ALA A 273 13.97 1.73 -9.26
N ARG A 274 12.77 1.61 -9.80
CA ARG A 274 11.72 0.77 -9.24
C ARG A 274 10.87 0.20 -10.35
N GLY A 275 10.34 -0.99 -10.11
CA GLY A 275 9.42 -1.67 -11.00
C GLY A 275 8.52 -2.59 -10.21
N GLN A 276 7.33 -2.83 -10.75
CA GLN A 276 6.36 -3.77 -10.17
C GLN A 276 5.60 -4.50 -11.29
N PHE A 277 5.17 -5.72 -10.98
CA PHE A 277 4.39 -6.60 -11.82
C PHE A 277 3.26 -7.22 -11.01
#